data_c66fd82f014dded7b28d059e0740e43a
#
_entry.id   c66fd82f014dded7b28d059e0740e43a
#
_cell.length_a   1.000
_cell.length_b   1.000
_cell.length_c   1.000
_cell.angle_alpha   90.00
_cell.angle_beta   90.00
_cell.angle_gamma   90.00
#
_symmetry.space_group_name_H-M   'P 1'
#
loop_
_entity.id
_entity.type
_entity.pdbx_description
1 polymer ?
#
loop_
_entity_poly.entity_id
_entity_poly.type
_entity_poly.pdbx_seq_one_letter_code
_entity_poly.pdbx_strand_id
1 'polypeptide(L)'
;PISVTGSERIVKFAFDYARQYKRKKVTAVHKANIMKFSDGLFLEVAREVAKKYPEIQFEDRIVDNMCMQLVQKPELYDVLVLPNLYGDILSDLCAGLIGGLGVAPGANIGTNGALFEATHGSAPKYKGLNKVNPVAMILSGVLMLQHLGEAEAAKRLEKAVADVIREGKNVTYDLKEDRNDPTAVGTREMGQAIIQKLQGV
;
A
#
# COMPACT_ATOMS: atom_id res chain seq x y z
N PRO A 1 -5.12 19.27 -11.12
CA PRO A 1 -6.33 19.98 -10.69
C PRO A 1 -7.10 19.15 -9.64
N ILE A 2 -7.75 19.82 -8.69
CA ILE A 2 -8.66 19.22 -7.72
C ILE A 2 -10.08 19.54 -8.18
N SER A 3 -10.97 18.54 -8.19
CA SER A 3 -12.37 18.70 -8.57
C SER A 3 -13.29 17.98 -7.58
N VAL A 4 -14.53 18.44 -7.48
CA VAL A 4 -15.57 17.77 -6.65
C VAL A 4 -15.70 16.31 -7.03
N THR A 5 -15.92 16.01 -8.32
CA THR A 5 -16.11 14.65 -8.81
C THR A 5 -14.91 13.75 -8.54
N GLY A 6 -13.67 14.24 -8.75
CA GLY A 6 -12.47 13.47 -8.48
C GLY A 6 -12.28 13.20 -6.99
N SER A 7 -12.52 14.21 -6.15
CA SER A 7 -12.45 14.10 -4.69
C SER A 7 -13.52 13.15 -4.15
N GLU A 8 -14.78 13.26 -4.62
CA GLU A 8 -15.85 12.36 -4.22
C GLU A 8 -15.54 10.90 -4.58
N ARG A 9 -15.02 10.66 -5.79
CA ARG A 9 -14.67 9.32 -6.27
C ARG A 9 -13.62 8.66 -5.38
N ILE A 10 -12.50 9.34 -5.08
CA ILE A 10 -11.42 8.74 -4.28
C ILE A 10 -11.81 8.60 -2.82
N VAL A 11 -12.52 9.56 -2.24
CA VAL A 11 -12.98 9.48 -0.84
C VAL A 11 -14.02 8.37 -0.68
N LYS A 12 -15.00 8.28 -1.61
CA LYS A 12 -15.94 7.16 -1.63
C LYS A 12 -15.22 5.81 -1.72
N PHE A 13 -14.24 5.69 -2.59
CA PHE A 13 -13.42 4.48 -2.71
C PHE A 13 -12.75 4.12 -1.38
N ALA A 14 -12.17 5.08 -0.66
CA ALA A 14 -11.53 4.85 0.62
C ALA A 14 -12.52 4.33 1.69
N PHE A 15 -13.73 4.86 1.74
CA PHE A 15 -14.78 4.38 2.64
C PHE A 15 -15.33 3.01 2.24
N ASP A 16 -15.57 2.76 0.95
CA ASP A 16 -15.99 1.45 0.45
C ASP A 16 -14.92 0.38 0.74
N TYR A 17 -13.63 0.71 0.55
CA TYR A 17 -12.51 -0.14 0.93
C TYR A 17 -12.50 -0.41 2.45
N ALA A 18 -12.65 0.62 3.26
CA ALA A 18 -12.71 0.47 4.70
C ALA A 18 -13.86 -0.47 5.14
N ARG A 19 -15.04 -0.33 4.55
CA ARG A 19 -16.18 -1.21 4.78
C ARG A 19 -15.91 -2.64 4.35
N GLN A 20 -15.39 -2.84 3.14
CA GLN A 20 -15.09 -4.16 2.58
C GLN A 20 -14.06 -4.93 3.44
N TYR A 21 -13.01 -4.25 3.88
CA TYR A 21 -11.92 -4.86 4.66
C TYR A 21 -12.08 -4.68 6.19
N LYS A 22 -13.28 -4.28 6.65
CA LYS A 22 -13.61 -4.11 8.08
C LYS A 22 -12.63 -3.18 8.81
N ARG A 23 -12.15 -2.16 8.10
CA ARG A 23 -11.35 -1.08 8.67
C ARG A 23 -12.24 -0.14 9.44
N LYS A 24 -11.69 0.52 10.47
CA LYS A 24 -12.48 1.28 11.44
C LYS A 24 -12.45 2.78 11.20
N LYS A 25 -11.41 3.27 10.55
CA LYS A 25 -11.16 4.71 10.43
C LYS A 25 -10.62 5.10 9.05
N VAL A 26 -11.15 6.21 8.51
CA VAL A 26 -10.62 6.90 7.33
C VAL A 26 -10.10 8.26 7.76
N THR A 27 -8.85 8.57 7.44
CA THR A 27 -8.21 9.87 7.71
C THR A 27 -7.97 10.59 6.37
N ALA A 28 -8.60 11.74 6.18
CA ALA A 28 -8.33 12.60 5.03
C ALA A 28 -7.11 13.48 5.30
N VAL A 29 -6.14 13.45 4.40
CA VAL A 29 -4.89 14.21 4.54
C VAL A 29 -4.85 15.33 3.51
N HIS A 30 -4.55 16.56 3.96
CA HIS A 30 -4.66 17.77 3.16
C HIS A 30 -3.68 18.87 3.63
N LYS A 31 -3.60 19.97 2.90
CA LYS A 31 -2.90 21.21 3.29
C LYS A 31 -3.83 22.43 3.23
N ALA A 32 -5.09 22.28 3.61
CA ALA A 32 -6.13 23.30 3.47
C ALA A 32 -5.87 24.60 4.24
N ASN A 33 -4.98 24.58 5.23
CA ASN A 33 -4.52 25.78 5.93
C ASN A 33 -3.71 26.74 5.03
N ILE A 34 -3.06 26.20 3.99
CA ILE A 34 -2.29 26.97 2.97
C ILE A 34 -3.02 26.92 1.62
N MET A 35 -3.33 25.73 1.13
CA MET A 35 -4.01 25.51 -0.15
C MET A 35 -5.53 25.59 0.02
N LYS A 36 -6.02 26.78 0.39
CA LYS A 36 -7.40 27.01 0.84
C LYS A 36 -8.47 26.60 -0.17
N PHE A 37 -8.22 26.80 -1.47
CA PHE A 37 -9.19 26.52 -2.51
C PHE A 37 -9.13 25.09 -3.01
N SER A 38 -7.95 24.56 -3.32
CA SER A 38 -7.81 23.18 -3.82
C SER A 38 -8.01 22.15 -2.72
N ASP A 39 -7.22 22.23 -1.65
CA ASP A 39 -7.29 21.27 -0.56
C ASP A 39 -8.48 21.52 0.36
N GLY A 40 -8.94 22.77 0.44
CA GLY A 40 -10.20 23.10 1.09
C GLY A 40 -11.38 22.42 0.44
N LEU A 41 -11.44 22.43 -0.92
CA LEU A 41 -12.46 21.69 -1.69
C LEU A 41 -12.39 20.19 -1.41
N PHE A 42 -11.18 19.59 -1.45
CA PHE A 42 -11.00 18.17 -1.14
C PHE A 42 -11.51 17.82 0.26
N LEU A 43 -11.15 18.62 1.26
CA LEU A 43 -11.56 18.41 2.65
C LEU A 43 -13.08 18.55 2.84
N GLU A 44 -13.69 19.53 2.23
CA GLU A 44 -15.15 19.74 2.27
C GLU A 44 -15.87 18.53 1.69
N VAL A 45 -15.47 18.09 0.49
CA VAL A 45 -16.03 16.88 -0.14
C VAL A 45 -15.82 15.65 0.72
N ALA A 46 -14.63 15.49 1.33
CA ALA A 46 -14.36 14.35 2.21
C ALA A 46 -15.31 14.31 3.42
N ARG A 47 -15.59 15.46 4.02
CA ARG A 47 -16.54 15.59 5.14
C ARG A 47 -17.98 15.27 4.73
N GLU A 48 -18.40 15.69 3.52
CA GLU A 48 -19.75 15.37 3.01
C GLU A 48 -19.90 13.88 2.69
N VAL A 49 -18.90 13.26 2.08
CA VAL A 49 -18.92 11.80 1.82
C VAL A 49 -18.93 11.03 3.12
N ALA A 50 -18.15 11.42 4.12
CA ALA A 50 -18.09 10.74 5.43
C ALA A 50 -19.44 10.62 6.12
N LYS A 51 -20.35 11.60 5.95
CA LYS A 51 -21.71 11.54 6.51
C LYS A 51 -22.53 10.35 6.03
N LYS A 52 -22.17 9.77 4.87
CA LYS A 52 -22.85 8.59 4.28
C LYS A 52 -22.35 7.25 4.88
N TYR A 53 -21.33 7.30 5.77
CA TYR A 53 -20.67 6.13 6.38
C TYR A 53 -20.57 6.27 7.92
N PRO A 54 -21.70 6.37 8.63
CA PRO A 54 -21.71 6.65 10.07
C PRO A 54 -21.04 5.57 10.93
N GLU A 55 -20.85 4.37 10.35
CA GLU A 55 -20.18 3.25 11.01
C GLU A 55 -18.65 3.32 10.97
N ILE A 56 -18.07 4.20 10.14
CA ILE A 56 -16.63 4.37 9.97
C ILE A 56 -16.21 5.71 10.57
N GLN A 57 -15.27 5.69 11.50
CA GLN A 57 -14.72 6.91 12.07
C GLN A 57 -14.04 7.75 10.98
N PHE A 58 -14.33 9.04 10.96
CA PHE A 58 -13.67 9.99 10.07
C PHE A 58 -12.89 11.03 10.86
N GLU A 59 -11.68 11.34 10.39
CA GLU A 59 -10.88 12.46 10.86
C GLU A 59 -10.11 13.09 9.70
N ASP A 60 -9.58 14.29 9.90
CA ASP A 60 -8.67 14.92 8.96
C ASP A 60 -7.33 15.33 9.60
N ARG A 61 -6.27 15.39 8.81
CA ARG A 61 -4.93 15.79 9.24
C ARG A 61 -4.26 16.65 8.18
N ILE A 62 -3.49 17.62 8.66
CA ILE A 62 -2.59 18.39 7.81
C ILE A 62 -1.39 17.53 7.45
N VAL A 63 -0.95 17.53 6.18
CA VAL A 63 0.01 16.59 5.60
C VAL A 63 1.37 16.54 6.33
N ASP A 64 1.91 17.68 6.73
CA ASP A 64 3.16 17.75 7.50
C ASP A 64 3.02 17.12 8.90
N ASN A 65 1.90 17.37 9.56
CA ASN A 65 1.59 16.65 10.80
C ASN A 65 1.42 15.15 10.58
N MET A 66 0.77 14.76 9.47
CA MET A 66 0.61 13.34 9.11
C MET A 66 1.96 12.64 8.90
N CYS A 67 2.92 13.27 8.22
CA CYS A 67 4.27 12.74 8.06
C CYS A 67 4.94 12.46 9.43
N MET A 68 4.87 13.40 10.36
CA MET A 68 5.40 13.22 11.71
C MET A 68 4.68 12.09 12.46
N GLN A 69 3.35 12.07 12.39
CA GLN A 69 2.54 11.08 13.10
C GLN A 69 2.79 9.65 12.59
N LEU A 70 2.95 9.45 11.28
CA LEU A 70 3.25 8.15 10.71
C LEU A 70 4.60 7.57 11.18
N VAL A 71 5.58 8.44 11.43
CA VAL A 71 6.88 8.02 11.99
C VAL A 71 6.79 7.69 13.48
N GLN A 72 5.98 8.45 14.23
CA GLN A 72 5.91 8.33 15.69
C GLN A 72 4.86 7.33 16.18
N LYS A 73 3.70 7.28 15.52
CA LYS A 73 2.51 6.56 15.98
C LYS A 73 1.68 6.02 14.79
N PRO A 74 2.29 5.21 13.89
CA PRO A 74 1.58 4.70 12.70
C PRO A 74 0.35 3.86 13.06
N GLU A 75 0.34 3.24 14.22
CA GLU A 75 -0.76 2.39 14.73
C GLU A 75 -2.06 3.15 15.01
N LEU A 76 -2.02 4.47 15.05
CA LEU A 76 -3.22 5.30 15.21
C LEU A 76 -4.02 5.46 13.91
N TYR A 77 -3.48 5.05 12.78
CA TYR A 77 -4.08 5.25 11.45
C TYR A 77 -4.45 3.92 10.82
N ASP A 78 -5.49 3.93 9.99
CA ASP A 78 -6.01 2.71 9.36
C ASP A 78 -6.08 2.88 7.84
N VAL A 79 -6.98 3.70 7.32
CA VAL A 79 -7.05 4.04 5.90
C VAL A 79 -6.78 5.53 5.73
N LEU A 80 -5.83 5.87 4.87
CA LEU A 80 -5.54 7.26 4.51
C LEU A 80 -6.11 7.56 3.12
N VAL A 81 -6.74 8.72 2.95
CA VAL A 81 -7.16 9.23 1.66
C VAL A 81 -6.56 10.61 1.41
N LEU A 82 -5.91 10.76 0.25
CA LEU A 82 -5.07 11.92 -0.05
C LEU A 82 -5.26 12.38 -1.51
N PRO A 83 -5.04 13.67 -1.79
CA PRO A 83 -4.75 14.13 -3.14
C PRO A 83 -3.49 13.47 -3.71
N ASN A 84 -3.41 13.38 -5.04
CA ASN A 84 -2.37 12.64 -5.77
C ASN A 84 -0.95 12.88 -5.24
N LEU A 85 -0.48 14.12 -5.17
CA LEU A 85 0.90 14.44 -4.77
C LEU A 85 1.22 13.99 -3.34
N TYR A 86 0.30 14.23 -2.41
CA TYR A 86 0.51 13.82 -1.00
C TYR A 86 0.44 12.29 -0.87
N GLY A 87 -0.44 11.64 -1.64
CA GLY A 87 -0.53 10.19 -1.69
C GLY A 87 0.77 9.55 -2.15
N ASP A 88 1.36 10.06 -3.22
CA ASP A 88 2.65 9.62 -3.74
C ASP A 88 3.77 9.75 -2.69
N ILE A 89 3.90 10.92 -2.07
CA ILE A 89 4.93 11.17 -1.04
C ILE A 89 4.73 10.26 0.19
N LEU A 90 3.49 10.15 0.69
CA LEU A 90 3.22 9.39 1.91
C LEU A 90 3.24 7.89 1.68
N SER A 91 2.93 7.40 0.47
CA SER A 91 3.06 5.97 0.16
C SER A 91 4.51 5.50 0.24
N ASP A 92 5.46 6.29 -0.24
CA ASP A 92 6.90 5.98 -0.13
C ASP A 92 7.38 6.04 1.32
N LEU A 93 6.91 7.02 2.10
CA LEU A 93 7.18 7.06 3.54
C LEU A 93 6.66 5.80 4.23
N CYS A 94 5.42 5.40 3.97
CA CYS A 94 4.83 4.19 4.54
C CYS A 94 5.57 2.93 4.09
N ALA A 95 5.96 2.85 2.81
CA ALA A 95 6.78 1.75 2.32
C ALA A 95 8.12 1.66 3.07
N GLY A 96 8.76 2.81 3.35
CA GLY A 96 9.97 2.86 4.18
C GLY A 96 9.77 2.31 5.59
N LEU A 97 8.63 2.62 6.22
CA LEU A 97 8.30 2.16 7.58
C LEU A 97 8.09 0.64 7.68
N ILE A 98 7.64 -0.02 6.62
CA ILE A 98 7.38 -1.48 6.61
C ILE A 98 8.54 -2.32 6.07
N GLY A 99 9.67 -1.72 5.75
CA GLY A 99 10.86 -2.45 5.27
C GLY A 99 11.34 -2.06 3.86
N GLY A 100 10.68 -1.10 3.22
CA GLY A 100 11.07 -0.53 1.94
C GLY A 100 10.15 -0.89 0.77
N LEU A 101 10.43 -0.29 -0.38
CA LEU A 101 9.66 -0.44 -1.61
C LEU A 101 9.57 -1.89 -2.14
N GLY A 102 10.53 -2.76 -1.76
CA GLY A 102 10.54 -4.15 -2.18
C GLY A 102 9.40 -5.01 -1.64
N VAL A 103 8.63 -4.49 -0.66
CA VAL A 103 7.47 -5.17 -0.06
C VAL A 103 6.16 -4.39 -0.24
N ALA A 104 6.19 -3.24 -0.94
CA ALA A 104 5.03 -2.37 -1.11
C ALA A 104 4.29 -2.66 -2.44
N PRO A 105 3.10 -3.29 -2.40
CA PRO A 105 2.26 -3.47 -3.59
C PRO A 105 1.54 -2.19 -3.97
N GLY A 106 1.09 -2.11 -5.23
CA GLY A 106 0.27 -1.03 -5.74
C GLY A 106 -0.87 -1.50 -6.64
N ALA A 107 -1.91 -0.68 -6.71
CA ALA A 107 -3.04 -0.88 -7.60
C ALA A 107 -3.62 0.46 -8.06
N ASN A 108 -3.92 0.56 -9.33
CA ASN A 108 -4.64 1.68 -9.93
C ASN A 108 -6.04 1.18 -10.31
N ILE A 109 -7.06 1.60 -9.57
CA ILE A 109 -8.43 1.11 -9.73
C ILE A 109 -9.26 2.17 -10.46
N GLY A 110 -9.69 1.83 -11.66
CA GLY A 110 -10.58 2.64 -12.47
C GLY A 110 -12.02 2.11 -12.50
N THR A 111 -12.89 2.80 -13.26
CA THR A 111 -14.29 2.39 -13.39
C THR A 111 -14.45 1.10 -14.20
N ASN A 112 -13.65 0.94 -15.26
CA ASN A 112 -13.79 -0.16 -16.23
C ASN A 112 -12.54 -1.04 -16.33
N GLY A 113 -11.57 -0.88 -15.44
CA GLY A 113 -10.33 -1.64 -15.45
C GLY A 113 -9.46 -1.32 -14.26
N ALA A 114 -8.52 -2.22 -13.97
CA ALA A 114 -7.55 -2.05 -12.91
C ALA A 114 -6.15 -2.45 -13.40
N LEU A 115 -5.13 -1.77 -12.90
CA LEU A 115 -3.73 -2.08 -13.13
C LEU A 115 -3.08 -2.42 -11.79
N PHE A 116 -2.34 -3.50 -11.73
CA PHE A 116 -1.65 -3.96 -10.53
C PHE A 116 -0.14 -3.95 -10.80
N GLU A 117 0.58 -3.17 -10.06
CA GLU A 117 2.02 -2.98 -10.20
C GLU A 117 2.66 -2.76 -8.84
N ALA A 118 3.95 -3.04 -8.72
CA ALA A 118 4.68 -2.67 -7.51
C ALA A 118 4.84 -1.14 -7.44
N THR A 119 4.89 -0.58 -6.23
CA THR A 119 5.10 0.85 -6.01
C THR A 119 6.47 1.32 -6.54
N HIS A 120 7.48 0.44 -6.50
CA HIS A 120 8.83 0.75 -7.01
C HIS A 120 8.89 0.79 -8.54
N GLY A 121 9.84 1.57 -9.08
CA GLY A 121 10.16 1.62 -10.51
C GLY A 121 10.95 0.40 -11.00
N SER A 122 11.44 0.48 -12.24
CA SER A 122 12.13 -0.62 -12.95
C SER A 122 13.55 -0.92 -12.47
N ALA A 123 14.18 -0.04 -11.68
CA ALA A 123 15.53 -0.18 -11.13
C ALA A 123 16.58 -0.74 -12.13
N PRO A 124 16.83 -0.08 -13.27
CA PRO A 124 17.61 -0.62 -14.40
C PRO A 124 19.02 -1.07 -14.03
N LYS A 125 19.61 -0.50 -12.99
CA LYS A 125 20.93 -0.89 -12.45
C LYS A 125 20.99 -2.33 -11.92
N TYR A 126 19.84 -2.94 -11.63
CA TYR A 126 19.76 -4.33 -11.13
C TYR A 126 19.34 -5.34 -12.21
N LYS A 127 19.15 -4.88 -13.45
CA LYS A 127 18.73 -5.74 -14.54
C LYS A 127 19.69 -6.93 -14.71
N GLY A 128 19.16 -8.15 -14.69
CA GLY A 128 19.93 -9.38 -14.90
C GLY A 128 20.74 -9.86 -13.69
N LEU A 129 20.78 -9.12 -12.58
CA LEU A 129 21.61 -9.47 -11.41
C LEU A 129 20.98 -10.49 -10.47
N ASN A 130 19.72 -10.89 -10.69
CA ASN A 130 18.98 -11.80 -9.80
C ASN A 130 19.03 -11.38 -8.32
N LYS A 131 18.85 -10.08 -8.02
CA LYS A 131 19.14 -9.52 -6.70
C LYS A 131 17.93 -8.90 -6.00
N VAL A 132 16.98 -8.32 -6.77
CA VAL A 132 15.88 -7.55 -6.19
C VAL A 132 14.82 -8.44 -5.54
N ASN A 133 14.17 -7.89 -4.52
CA ASN A 133 13.07 -8.53 -3.81
C ASN A 133 11.83 -8.67 -4.73
N PRO A 134 11.25 -9.86 -4.93
CA PRO A 134 10.08 -10.04 -5.78
C PRO A 134 8.75 -9.78 -5.05
N VAL A 135 8.76 -9.56 -3.74
CA VAL A 135 7.56 -9.56 -2.89
C VAL A 135 6.56 -8.47 -3.29
N ALA A 136 7.01 -7.25 -3.58
CA ALA A 136 6.10 -6.17 -3.96
C ALA A 136 5.26 -6.53 -5.20
N MET A 137 5.88 -7.13 -6.23
CA MET A 137 5.17 -7.60 -7.42
C MET A 137 4.24 -8.77 -7.11
N ILE A 138 4.65 -9.72 -6.28
CA ILE A 138 3.82 -10.86 -5.87
C ILE A 138 2.61 -10.37 -5.07
N LEU A 139 2.80 -9.42 -4.15
CA LEU A 139 1.70 -8.82 -3.38
C LEU A 139 0.76 -7.98 -4.26
N SER A 140 1.27 -7.34 -5.33
CA SER A 140 0.40 -6.71 -6.33
C SER A 140 -0.49 -7.76 -7.04
N GLY A 141 0.04 -8.97 -7.26
CA GLY A 141 -0.75 -10.12 -7.71
C GLY A 141 -1.81 -10.55 -6.68
N VAL A 142 -1.52 -10.45 -5.37
CA VAL A 142 -2.51 -10.68 -4.31
C VAL A 142 -3.66 -9.66 -4.41
N LEU A 143 -3.34 -8.37 -4.58
CA LEU A 143 -4.36 -7.32 -4.80
C LEU A 143 -5.21 -7.59 -6.04
N MET A 144 -4.60 -8.08 -7.12
CA MET A 144 -5.32 -8.48 -8.34
C MET A 144 -6.30 -9.64 -8.06
N LEU A 145 -5.86 -10.67 -7.36
CA LEU A 145 -6.73 -11.78 -7.00
C LEU A 145 -7.90 -11.34 -6.12
N GLN A 146 -7.65 -10.47 -5.15
CA GLN A 146 -8.71 -9.87 -4.32
C GLN A 146 -9.71 -9.07 -5.16
N HIS A 147 -9.23 -8.28 -6.12
CA HIS A 147 -10.08 -7.49 -7.02
C HIS A 147 -10.96 -8.38 -7.91
N LEU A 148 -10.44 -9.52 -8.36
CA LEU A 148 -11.18 -10.51 -9.17
C LEU A 148 -12.13 -11.38 -8.34
N GLY A 149 -12.20 -11.22 -7.02
CA GLY A 149 -13.02 -12.03 -6.13
C GLY A 149 -12.41 -13.37 -5.73
N GLU A 150 -11.15 -13.65 -6.12
CA GLU A 150 -10.42 -14.89 -5.82
C GLU A 150 -9.79 -14.84 -4.40
N ALA A 151 -10.63 -14.60 -3.39
CA ALA A 151 -10.20 -14.31 -2.02
C ALA A 151 -9.36 -15.43 -1.38
N GLU A 152 -9.70 -16.71 -1.63
CA GLU A 152 -8.96 -17.83 -1.07
C GLU A 152 -7.57 -18.01 -1.72
N ALA A 153 -7.48 -17.78 -3.03
CA ALA A 153 -6.20 -17.80 -3.72
C ALA A 153 -5.30 -16.64 -3.25
N ALA A 154 -5.86 -15.45 -3.12
CA ALA A 154 -5.18 -14.28 -2.57
C ALA A 154 -4.61 -14.55 -1.16
N LYS A 155 -5.43 -15.07 -0.26
CA LYS A 155 -5.04 -15.40 1.12
C LYS A 155 -3.95 -16.46 1.20
N ARG A 156 -4.03 -17.50 0.37
CA ARG A 156 -3.00 -18.54 0.29
C ARG A 156 -1.66 -17.96 -0.16
N LEU A 157 -1.66 -17.12 -1.21
CA LEU A 157 -0.46 -16.50 -1.73
C LEU A 157 0.16 -15.54 -0.72
N GLU A 158 -0.65 -14.68 -0.10
CA GLU A 158 -0.21 -13.76 0.95
C GLU A 158 0.41 -14.50 2.14
N LYS A 159 -0.22 -15.60 2.57
CA LYS A 159 0.31 -16.46 3.63
C LYS A 159 1.66 -17.07 3.26
N ALA A 160 1.81 -17.59 2.04
CA ALA A 160 3.08 -18.16 1.57
C ALA A 160 4.21 -17.14 1.59
N VAL A 161 3.94 -15.89 1.16
CA VAL A 161 4.90 -14.78 1.26
C VAL A 161 5.27 -14.51 2.72
N ALA A 162 4.27 -14.37 3.59
CA ALA A 162 4.49 -14.10 5.01
C ALA A 162 5.30 -15.20 5.71
N ASP A 163 5.06 -16.47 5.36
CA ASP A 163 5.78 -17.61 5.94
C ASP A 163 7.26 -17.61 5.52
N VAL A 164 7.58 -17.34 4.24
CA VAL A 164 8.97 -17.22 3.77
C VAL A 164 9.71 -16.07 4.47
N ILE A 165 9.06 -14.91 4.60
CA ILE A 165 9.65 -13.75 5.29
C ILE A 165 9.88 -14.09 6.78
N ARG A 166 8.92 -14.69 7.45
CA ARG A 166 9.02 -15.07 8.87
C ARG A 166 10.14 -16.07 9.11
N GLU A 167 10.37 -17.02 8.21
CA GLU A 167 11.47 -17.96 8.30
C GLU A 167 12.84 -17.29 8.12
N GLY A 168 12.94 -16.22 7.36
CA GLY A 168 14.15 -15.43 7.16
C GLY A 168 15.29 -16.16 6.43
N LYS A 169 15.08 -17.41 6.00
CA LYS A 169 16.11 -18.24 5.36
C LYS A 169 16.32 -17.87 3.90
N ASN A 170 15.26 -18.00 3.08
CA ASN A 170 15.29 -17.78 1.65
C ASN A 170 14.75 -16.39 1.31
N VAL A 171 15.37 -15.34 1.83
CA VAL A 171 14.99 -13.95 1.62
C VAL A 171 16.12 -13.17 0.97
N THR A 172 15.76 -12.14 0.22
CA THR A 172 16.72 -11.22 -0.40
C THR A 172 17.43 -10.35 0.62
N TYR A 173 18.53 -9.74 0.22
CA TYR A 173 19.44 -8.97 1.07
C TYR A 173 18.78 -7.83 1.86
N ASP A 174 17.73 -7.24 1.32
CA ASP A 174 16.97 -6.13 1.91
C ASP A 174 16.08 -6.56 3.09
N LEU A 175 15.79 -7.85 3.20
CA LEU A 175 15.04 -8.46 4.31
C LEU A 175 15.96 -9.15 5.35
N LYS A 176 17.28 -9.07 5.18
CA LYS A 176 18.24 -9.53 6.18
C LYS A 176 18.58 -8.38 7.16
N GLU A 177 18.94 -8.70 8.38
CA GLU A 177 19.41 -7.72 9.36
C GLU A 177 20.69 -7.00 8.88
N ASP A 178 21.63 -7.78 8.32
CA ASP A 178 22.79 -7.24 7.61
C ASP A 178 22.56 -7.39 6.08
N ARG A 179 22.60 -6.28 5.37
CA ARG A 179 22.48 -6.26 3.89
C ARG A 179 23.61 -6.97 3.16
N ASN A 180 24.73 -7.27 3.85
CA ASN A 180 25.86 -8.02 3.33
C ASN A 180 25.85 -9.48 3.76
N ASP A 181 24.79 -9.97 4.38
CA ASP A 181 24.64 -11.37 4.80
C ASP A 181 24.84 -12.30 3.59
N PRO A 182 25.88 -13.15 3.58
CA PRO A 182 26.17 -14.05 2.47
C PRO A 182 25.09 -15.14 2.28
N THR A 183 24.20 -15.32 3.24
CA THR A 183 23.05 -16.26 3.15
C THR A 183 21.84 -15.64 2.46
N ALA A 184 21.90 -14.36 2.08
CA ALA A 184 20.84 -13.74 1.30
C ALA A 184 20.74 -14.41 -0.08
N VAL A 185 19.50 -14.67 -0.51
CA VAL A 185 19.25 -15.33 -1.80
C VAL A 185 18.85 -14.31 -2.86
N GLY A 186 18.80 -14.74 -4.12
CA GLY A 186 18.37 -13.90 -5.22
C GLY A 186 16.86 -13.90 -5.42
N THR A 187 16.40 -13.09 -6.39
CA THR A 187 14.99 -12.93 -6.78
C THR A 187 14.32 -14.27 -7.09
N ARG A 188 15.00 -15.12 -7.87
CA ARG A 188 14.47 -16.43 -8.31
C ARG A 188 14.32 -17.41 -7.14
N GLU A 189 15.34 -17.49 -6.30
CA GLU A 189 15.39 -18.41 -5.18
C GLU A 189 14.30 -18.05 -4.15
N MET A 190 14.10 -16.76 -3.87
CA MET A 190 13.00 -16.31 -3.01
C MET A 190 11.64 -16.62 -3.63
N GLY A 191 11.46 -16.35 -4.93
CA GLY A 191 10.23 -16.70 -5.65
C GLY A 191 9.94 -18.19 -5.61
N GLN A 192 10.97 -19.05 -5.78
CA GLN A 192 10.84 -20.50 -5.69
C GLN A 192 10.44 -20.95 -4.28
N ALA A 193 11.00 -20.35 -3.23
CA ALA A 193 10.63 -20.65 -1.84
C ALA A 193 9.14 -20.32 -1.58
N ILE A 194 8.64 -19.22 -2.12
CA ILE A 194 7.22 -18.86 -2.02
C ILE A 194 6.34 -19.90 -2.75
N ILE A 195 6.74 -20.35 -3.94
CA ILE A 195 6.02 -21.41 -4.69
C ILE A 195 5.96 -22.71 -3.88
N GLN A 196 7.06 -23.13 -3.28
CA GLN A 196 7.10 -24.33 -2.43
C GLN A 196 6.14 -24.20 -1.24
N LYS A 197 6.11 -23.06 -0.54
CA LYS A 197 5.14 -22.81 0.53
C LYS A 197 3.69 -22.86 0.05
N LEU A 198 3.43 -22.34 -1.15
CA LEU A 198 2.09 -22.34 -1.74
C LEU A 198 1.61 -23.76 -2.09
N GLN A 199 2.53 -24.65 -2.46
CA GLN A 199 2.27 -26.07 -2.76
C GLN A 199 2.20 -26.94 -1.51
N GLY A 200 2.55 -26.44 -0.33
CA GLY A 200 2.53 -27.19 0.93
C GLY A 200 3.76 -28.09 1.13
N VAL A 201 4.86 -27.78 0.47
CA VAL A 201 6.15 -28.47 0.58
C VAL A 201 7.12 -27.71 1.47
#